data_f10dcda4508beee516c219e8b25d663f
#
_entry.id   f10dcda4508beee516c219e8b25d663f
#
_cell.length_a   1.000
_cell.length_b   1.000
_cell.length_c   1.000
_cell.angle_alpha   90.00
_cell.angle_beta   90.00
_cell.angle_gamma   90.00
#
_symmetry.space_group_name_H-M   'P 1'
#
loop_
_entity.id
_entity.type
_entity.pdbx_description
1 polymer ?
#
loop_
_entity_poly.entity_id
_entity_poly.type
_entity_poly.pdbx_seq_one_letter_code
_entity_poly.pdbx_strand_id
1 'polypeptide(L)'
;NTLSAYSKDIKGFEPDTFVNILDDDTIILSVAKAEMGQGVWTSLPMLIAEELEADWSKIKVQQISKDNFMGTGGSMSISGYGWEKMRKSGAIAKSILIEAAALRWKVSPLSCVAKDSMVYHKQSGKKLSYGSLARDAGRLKIPKKVKLKKASQYNFIGKDMLRTDSKEKVDGSAQFSMDKNLNDMVYAMVEKPRYFGSEYTGSNHFDIKNE
;
A
#
# COMPACT_ATOMS: atom_id res chain seq x y z
N ASN A 1 17.19 -2.77 5.43
CA ASN A 1 17.82 -2.62 4.09
C ASN A 1 17.17 -3.44 2.96
N THR A 2 16.02 -4.04 3.17
CA THR A 2 15.26 -4.73 2.11
C THR A 2 14.35 -3.79 1.29
N LEU A 3 14.14 -2.55 1.72
CA LEU A 3 13.33 -1.56 1.02
C LEU A 3 14.09 -0.81 -0.09
N SER A 4 15.42 -0.86 -0.08
CA SER A 4 16.26 -0.20 -1.11
C SER A 4 16.43 -1.01 -2.39
N ALA A 5 16.07 -2.29 -2.41
CA ALA A 5 16.30 -3.18 -3.54
C ALA A 5 15.20 -3.10 -4.64
N TYR A 6 14.07 -2.45 -4.35
CA TYR A 6 12.98 -2.32 -5.33
C TYR A 6 13.00 -1.02 -6.15
N SER A 7 14.00 -0.18 -5.99
CA SER A 7 14.10 1.08 -6.73
C SER A 7 15.23 1.04 -7.74
N LYS A 8 14.95 1.12 -8.98
CA LYS A 8 15.51 1.95 -10.06
C LYS A 8 15.43 1.40 -11.47
N ASP A 9 15.21 0.08 -11.68
CA ASP A 9 15.20 -0.47 -13.05
C ASP A 9 13.97 -1.31 -13.43
N ILE A 10 13.00 -1.48 -12.53
CA ILE A 10 11.77 -2.21 -12.85
C ILE A 10 10.75 -1.22 -13.44
N LYS A 11 10.58 -1.28 -14.76
CA LYS A 11 9.62 -0.46 -15.50
C LYS A 11 8.19 -0.94 -15.20
N GLY A 12 7.58 -0.34 -14.18
CA GLY A 12 6.20 -0.60 -13.78
C GLY A 12 5.21 0.47 -14.27
N PHE A 13 3.94 0.28 -13.96
CA PHE A 13 2.86 1.24 -14.14
C PHE A 13 2.48 1.85 -12.79
N GLU A 14 2.71 3.15 -12.65
CA GLU A 14 2.48 3.91 -11.41
C GLU A 14 1.53 5.09 -11.71
N PRO A 15 0.19 4.87 -11.64
CA PRO A 15 -0.80 5.92 -11.90
C PRO A 15 -0.83 6.99 -10.81
N ASP A 16 -0.44 6.63 -9.60
CA ASP A 16 -0.32 7.53 -8.45
C ASP A 16 0.64 6.93 -7.39
N THR A 17 0.79 7.61 -6.26
CA THR A 17 1.69 7.22 -5.16
C THR A 17 1.30 5.90 -4.48
N PHE A 18 0.06 5.41 -4.65
CA PHE A 18 -0.45 4.27 -3.90
C PHE A 18 -0.42 2.96 -4.67
N VAL A 19 -0.30 2.98 -5.98
CA VAL A 19 -0.33 1.80 -6.85
C VAL A 19 0.89 1.76 -7.73
N ASN A 20 1.63 0.66 -7.70
CA ASN A 20 2.66 0.36 -8.68
C ASN A 20 2.51 -1.09 -9.14
N ILE A 21 2.37 -1.31 -10.44
CA ILE A 21 2.21 -2.63 -11.05
C ILE A 21 3.45 -2.94 -11.87
N LEU A 22 4.15 -4.00 -11.50
CA LEU A 22 5.40 -4.40 -12.12
C LEU A 22 5.16 -5.33 -13.33
N ASP A 23 6.17 -5.46 -14.17
CA ASP A 23 6.12 -6.30 -15.39
C ASP A 23 5.92 -7.80 -15.07
N ASP A 24 6.29 -8.23 -13.85
CA ASP A 24 6.15 -9.60 -13.35
C ASP A 24 4.78 -9.89 -12.70
N ASP A 25 3.81 -9.03 -12.89
CA ASP A 25 2.48 -9.06 -12.27
C ASP A 25 2.43 -8.76 -10.76
N THR A 26 3.54 -8.42 -10.12
CA THR A 26 3.53 -7.96 -8.74
C THR A 26 2.82 -6.60 -8.64
N ILE A 27 1.91 -6.48 -7.70
CA ILE A 27 1.18 -5.24 -7.40
C ILE A 27 1.67 -4.69 -6.06
N ILE A 28 2.37 -3.57 -6.09
CA ILE A 28 2.83 -2.90 -4.88
C ILE A 28 1.79 -1.86 -4.49
N LEU A 29 1.20 -2.03 -3.30
CA LEU A 29 0.25 -1.08 -2.73
C LEU A 29 0.91 -0.34 -1.57
N SER A 30 0.98 0.97 -1.70
CA SER A 30 1.66 1.83 -0.74
C SER A 30 0.69 2.41 0.28
N VAL A 31 1.01 2.32 1.56
CA VAL A 31 0.20 2.79 2.68
C VAL A 31 0.86 3.99 3.34
N ALA A 32 0.12 5.09 3.50
CA ALA A 32 0.60 6.31 4.13
C ALA A 32 0.38 6.38 5.65
N LYS A 33 -0.01 5.27 6.28
CA LYS A 33 -0.30 5.19 7.71
C LYS A 33 0.60 4.16 8.37
N ALA A 34 1.16 4.52 9.52
CA ALA A 34 1.95 3.59 10.32
C ALA A 34 1.06 2.47 10.87
N GLU A 35 1.52 1.23 10.78
CA GLU A 35 0.89 0.08 11.44
C GLU A 35 1.29 0.06 12.92
N MET A 36 0.31 0.12 13.79
CA MET A 36 0.47 0.12 15.24
C MET A 36 -0.38 -0.98 15.92
N GLY A 37 -0.80 -1.98 15.12
CA GLY A 37 -1.72 -3.04 15.55
C GLY A 37 -3.16 -2.86 15.06
N GLN A 38 -3.51 -1.69 14.49
CA GLN A 38 -4.88 -1.38 14.05
C GLN A 38 -5.26 -1.98 12.67
N GLY A 39 -4.33 -2.60 11.95
CA GLY A 39 -4.60 -3.35 10.72
C GLY A 39 -4.67 -2.50 9.44
N VAL A 40 -4.11 -1.30 9.44
CA VAL A 40 -4.13 -0.40 8.26
C VAL A 40 -3.33 -0.94 7.08
N TRP A 41 -2.33 -1.79 7.32
CA TRP A 41 -1.56 -2.46 6.26
C TRP A 41 -2.33 -3.57 5.56
N THR A 42 -3.51 -3.91 6.06
CA THR A 42 -4.45 -4.80 5.39
C THR A 42 -5.65 -4.02 4.87
N SER A 43 -6.29 -3.23 5.72
CA SER A 43 -7.56 -2.57 5.39
C SER A 43 -7.44 -1.50 4.31
N LEU A 44 -6.37 -0.70 4.27
CA LEU A 44 -6.19 0.32 3.23
C LEU A 44 -5.87 -0.30 1.86
N PRO A 45 -4.94 -1.26 1.74
CA PRO A 45 -4.75 -2.00 0.48
C PRO A 45 -6.01 -2.70 -0.02
N MET A 46 -6.87 -3.21 0.86
CA MET A 46 -8.16 -3.81 0.46
C MET A 46 -9.03 -2.84 -0.32
N LEU A 47 -9.05 -1.56 0.04
CA LEU A 47 -9.84 -0.53 -0.67
C LEU A 47 -9.35 -0.35 -2.11
N ILE A 48 -8.04 -0.37 -2.32
CA ILE A 48 -7.42 -0.26 -3.64
C ILE A 48 -7.67 -1.54 -4.43
N ALA A 49 -7.37 -2.70 -3.83
CA ALA A 49 -7.51 -4.02 -4.44
C ALA A 49 -8.95 -4.28 -4.91
N GLU A 50 -9.93 -3.86 -4.11
CA GLU A 50 -11.35 -3.94 -4.45
C GLU A 50 -11.67 -3.30 -5.79
N GLU A 51 -11.28 -2.05 -5.95
CA GLU A 51 -11.59 -1.29 -7.17
C GLU A 51 -10.70 -1.68 -8.35
N LEU A 52 -9.47 -2.09 -8.06
CA LEU A 52 -8.50 -2.56 -9.05
C LEU A 52 -8.87 -3.94 -9.62
N GLU A 53 -9.77 -4.70 -8.99
CA GLU A 53 -10.03 -6.11 -9.31
C GLU A 53 -8.75 -6.96 -9.22
N ALA A 54 -7.94 -6.72 -8.20
CA ALA A 54 -6.67 -7.36 -8.04
C ALA A 54 -6.79 -8.79 -7.48
N ASP A 55 -5.90 -9.67 -7.89
CA ASP A 55 -5.62 -10.91 -7.19
C ASP A 55 -4.82 -10.61 -5.93
N TRP A 56 -5.37 -10.89 -4.75
CA TRP A 56 -4.74 -10.57 -3.47
C TRP A 56 -3.38 -11.25 -3.29
N SER A 57 -3.18 -12.41 -3.88
CA SER A 57 -1.90 -13.15 -3.79
C SER A 57 -0.73 -12.44 -4.50
N LYS A 58 -1.02 -11.53 -5.41
CA LYS A 58 -0.03 -10.74 -6.15
C LYS A 58 0.32 -9.42 -5.46
N ILE A 59 -0.35 -9.09 -4.37
CA ILE A 59 -0.18 -7.82 -3.68
C ILE A 59 0.97 -7.88 -2.69
N LYS A 60 1.84 -6.88 -2.76
CA LYS A 60 2.83 -6.55 -1.73
C LYS A 60 2.51 -5.19 -1.14
N VAL A 61 2.50 -5.10 0.17
CA VAL A 61 2.21 -3.85 0.89
C VAL A 61 3.52 -3.21 1.32
N GLN A 62 3.62 -1.90 1.13
CA GLN A 62 4.76 -1.12 1.63
C GLN A 62 4.30 0.18 2.26
N GLN A 63 5.10 0.72 3.16
CA GLN A 63 4.85 2.04 3.73
C GLN A 63 5.47 3.13 2.87
N ILE A 64 4.73 4.21 2.61
CA ILE A 64 5.28 5.41 1.97
C ILE A 64 6.15 6.17 2.97
N SER A 65 7.37 6.51 2.58
CA SER A 65 8.32 7.22 3.45
C SER A 65 8.31 8.75 3.30
N LYS A 66 7.61 9.30 2.32
CA LYS A 66 7.79 10.70 1.90
C LYS A 66 6.49 11.51 1.71
N ASP A 67 5.36 11.11 2.24
CA ASP A 67 4.13 11.85 2.01
C ASP A 67 3.68 12.61 3.26
N ASN A 68 3.18 13.84 3.08
CA ASN A 68 2.51 14.65 4.09
C ASN A 68 1.25 13.99 4.69
N PHE A 69 0.85 12.82 4.15
CA PHE A 69 -0.26 11.99 4.62
C PHE A 69 0.10 11.00 5.73
N MET A 70 1.35 10.98 6.19
CA MET A 70 1.82 10.06 7.25
C MET A 70 1.15 10.29 8.61
N GLY A 71 0.54 11.43 8.83
CA GLY A 71 -0.14 11.73 10.08
C GLY A 71 -1.24 10.72 10.42
N THR A 72 -1.18 10.17 11.63
CA THR A 72 -2.19 9.26 12.18
C THR A 72 -3.24 10.05 12.95
N GLY A 73 -4.02 10.88 12.27
CA GLY A 73 -5.08 11.69 12.88
C GLY A 73 -6.31 10.90 13.32
N GLY A 74 -6.14 9.64 13.74
CA GLY A 74 -7.20 8.74 14.16
C GLY A 74 -8.06 8.22 12.99
N SER A 75 -9.17 7.55 13.33
CA SER A 75 -10.05 6.86 12.37
C SER A 75 -10.65 7.79 11.31
N MET A 76 -10.86 9.06 11.61
CA MET A 76 -11.37 10.04 10.64
C MET A 76 -10.46 10.20 9.41
N SER A 77 -9.15 10.07 9.55
CA SER A 77 -8.23 10.13 8.42
C SER A 77 -8.37 8.95 7.47
N ILE A 78 -8.96 7.85 7.94
CA ILE A 78 -9.22 6.64 7.16
C ILE A 78 -10.64 6.64 6.61
N SER A 79 -11.64 6.78 7.49
CA SER A 79 -13.06 6.68 7.10
C SER A 79 -13.54 7.85 6.23
N GLY A 80 -13.05 9.06 6.51
CA GLY A 80 -13.39 10.24 5.72
C GLY A 80 -12.57 10.32 4.44
N TYR A 81 -11.32 10.70 4.59
CA TYR A 81 -10.47 11.02 3.44
C TYR A 81 -9.86 9.80 2.75
N GLY A 82 -9.38 8.83 3.54
CA GLY A 82 -8.68 7.64 3.02
C GLY A 82 -9.60 6.73 2.21
N TRP A 83 -10.82 6.55 2.65
CA TRP A 83 -11.81 5.68 2.03
C TRP A 83 -12.01 5.96 0.55
N GLU A 84 -12.34 7.20 0.21
CA GLU A 84 -12.61 7.57 -1.17
C GLU A 84 -11.34 7.65 -2.02
N LYS A 85 -10.25 8.17 -1.45
CA LYS A 85 -8.98 8.33 -2.14
C LYS A 85 -8.39 6.99 -2.55
N MET A 86 -8.33 6.01 -1.63
CA MET A 86 -7.79 4.68 -1.93
C MET A 86 -8.61 3.94 -2.97
N ARG A 87 -9.93 4.01 -2.87
CA ARG A 87 -10.82 3.43 -3.89
C ARG A 87 -10.66 4.09 -5.25
N LYS A 88 -10.56 5.41 -5.31
CA LYS A 88 -10.29 6.13 -6.57
C LYS A 88 -8.97 5.70 -7.20
N SER A 89 -7.93 5.52 -6.42
CA SER A 89 -6.63 5.04 -6.88
C SER A 89 -6.75 3.69 -7.61
N GLY A 90 -7.39 2.69 -6.99
CA GLY A 90 -7.64 1.40 -7.61
C GLY A 90 -8.50 1.47 -8.89
N ALA A 91 -9.55 2.28 -8.86
CA ALA A 91 -10.45 2.46 -10.01
C ALA A 91 -9.76 3.15 -11.20
N ILE A 92 -8.90 4.13 -10.93
CA ILE A 92 -8.08 4.80 -11.95
C ILE A 92 -7.14 3.80 -12.61
N ALA A 93 -6.38 3.05 -11.80
CA ALA A 93 -5.45 2.05 -12.31
C ALA A 93 -6.17 1.01 -13.19
N LYS A 94 -7.30 0.48 -12.72
CA LYS A 94 -8.14 -0.44 -13.50
C LYS A 94 -8.59 0.16 -14.83
N SER A 95 -9.06 1.39 -14.82
CA SER A 95 -9.55 2.05 -16.03
C SER A 95 -8.46 2.16 -17.10
N ILE A 96 -7.25 2.54 -16.68
CA ILE A 96 -6.10 2.69 -17.58
C ILE A 96 -5.65 1.31 -18.13
N LEU A 97 -5.64 0.27 -17.30
CA LEU A 97 -5.30 -1.09 -17.75
C LEU A 97 -6.32 -1.64 -18.76
N ILE A 98 -7.61 -1.38 -18.54
CA ILE A 98 -8.66 -1.74 -19.51
C ILE A 98 -8.45 -0.99 -20.82
N GLU A 99 -8.15 0.29 -20.79
CA GLU A 99 -7.86 1.09 -21.97
C GLU A 99 -6.63 0.59 -22.71
N ALA A 100 -5.54 0.28 -22.02
CA ALA A 100 -4.32 -0.30 -22.60
C ALA A 100 -4.60 -1.63 -23.32
N ALA A 101 -5.37 -2.50 -22.71
CA ALA A 101 -5.76 -3.77 -23.33
C ALA A 101 -6.65 -3.57 -24.56
N ALA A 102 -7.61 -2.67 -24.47
CA ALA A 102 -8.52 -2.34 -25.57
C ALA A 102 -7.78 -1.77 -26.78
N LEU A 103 -6.82 -0.88 -26.58
CA LEU A 103 -5.95 -0.34 -27.63
C LEU A 103 -5.09 -1.45 -28.28
N ARG A 104 -4.50 -2.33 -27.45
CA ARG A 104 -3.69 -3.46 -27.96
C ARG A 104 -4.52 -4.43 -28.82
N TRP A 105 -5.78 -4.65 -28.47
CA TRP A 105 -6.70 -5.51 -29.22
C TRP A 105 -7.48 -4.79 -30.33
N LYS A 106 -7.41 -3.45 -30.38
CA LYS A 106 -8.17 -2.59 -31.29
C LYS A 106 -9.69 -2.78 -31.14
N VAL A 107 -10.15 -2.80 -29.89
CA VAL A 107 -11.57 -2.95 -29.51
C VAL A 107 -12.03 -1.82 -28.61
N SER A 108 -13.33 -1.73 -28.36
CA SER A 108 -13.87 -0.75 -27.40
C SER A 108 -13.50 -1.14 -25.95
N PRO A 109 -13.06 -0.22 -25.09
CA PRO A 109 -12.87 -0.48 -23.66
C PRO A 109 -14.13 -1.04 -22.97
N LEU A 110 -15.32 -0.70 -23.46
CA LEU A 110 -16.60 -1.20 -22.93
C LEU A 110 -16.81 -2.69 -23.13
N SER A 111 -16.11 -3.31 -24.12
CA SER A 111 -16.12 -4.75 -24.35
C SER A 111 -15.13 -5.51 -23.47
N CYS A 112 -14.34 -4.80 -22.68
CA CYS A 112 -13.33 -5.37 -21.78
C CYS A 112 -13.80 -5.33 -20.32
N VAL A 113 -13.31 -6.29 -19.54
CA VAL A 113 -13.53 -6.35 -18.08
C VAL A 113 -12.23 -6.72 -17.39
N ALA A 114 -12.02 -6.16 -16.21
CA ALA A 114 -10.92 -6.53 -15.33
C ALA A 114 -11.41 -7.53 -14.28
N LYS A 115 -10.62 -8.53 -13.98
CA LYS A 115 -10.87 -9.52 -12.92
C LYS A 115 -9.57 -10.25 -12.58
N ASP A 116 -9.30 -10.47 -11.31
CA ASP A 116 -8.17 -11.26 -10.79
C ASP A 116 -6.82 -10.85 -11.41
N SER A 117 -6.52 -9.55 -11.44
CA SER A 117 -5.31 -8.95 -12.04
C SER A 117 -5.14 -9.23 -13.53
N MET A 118 -6.22 -9.46 -14.23
CA MET A 118 -6.26 -9.69 -15.68
C MET A 118 -7.31 -8.80 -16.34
N VAL A 119 -7.09 -8.44 -17.60
CA VAL A 119 -8.12 -7.83 -18.45
C VAL A 119 -8.58 -8.87 -19.48
N TYR A 120 -9.89 -8.98 -19.65
CA TYR A 120 -10.53 -9.91 -20.58
C TYR A 120 -11.34 -9.14 -21.63
N HIS A 121 -11.27 -9.58 -22.87
CA HIS A 121 -12.21 -9.15 -23.90
C HIS A 121 -13.40 -10.12 -23.98
N LYS A 122 -14.59 -9.64 -23.65
CA LYS A 122 -15.80 -10.46 -23.46
C LYS A 122 -16.17 -11.34 -24.65
N GLN A 123 -15.99 -10.82 -25.87
CA GLN A 123 -16.44 -11.51 -27.09
C GLN A 123 -15.43 -12.52 -27.61
N SER A 124 -14.12 -12.24 -27.53
CA SER A 124 -13.10 -13.14 -28.07
C SER A 124 -12.43 -14.03 -27.05
N GLY A 125 -12.69 -13.83 -25.76
CA GLY A 125 -12.03 -14.56 -24.68
C GLY A 125 -10.53 -14.25 -24.51
N LYS A 126 -9.98 -13.32 -25.29
CA LYS A 126 -8.58 -12.86 -25.13
C LYS A 126 -8.37 -12.29 -23.74
N LYS A 127 -7.18 -12.53 -23.17
CA LYS A 127 -6.80 -12.02 -21.85
C LYS A 127 -5.37 -11.52 -21.83
N LEU A 128 -5.09 -10.53 -20.99
CA LEU A 128 -3.78 -9.97 -20.71
C LEU A 128 -3.64 -9.72 -19.22
N SER A 129 -2.47 -10.03 -18.67
CA SER A 129 -2.17 -9.72 -17.28
C SER A 129 -1.86 -8.23 -17.07
N TYR A 130 -1.99 -7.76 -15.86
CA TYR A 130 -1.70 -6.35 -15.53
C TYR A 130 -0.23 -6.02 -15.78
N GLY A 131 0.70 -6.89 -15.41
CA GLY A 131 2.13 -6.69 -15.67
C GLY A 131 2.43 -6.60 -17.17
N SER A 132 1.81 -7.44 -17.99
CA SER A 132 1.98 -7.37 -19.46
C SER A 132 1.46 -6.07 -20.06
N LEU A 133 0.55 -5.37 -19.37
CA LEU A 133 -0.04 -4.09 -19.77
C LEU A 133 0.67 -2.89 -19.16
N ALA A 134 1.51 -3.08 -18.14
CA ALA A 134 2.09 -2.01 -17.32
C ALA A 134 2.79 -0.93 -18.17
N ARG A 135 3.61 -1.34 -19.14
CA ARG A 135 4.31 -0.41 -20.03
C ARG A 135 3.37 0.40 -20.91
N ASP A 136 2.33 -0.21 -21.45
CA ASP A 136 1.36 0.51 -22.30
C ASP A 136 0.50 1.42 -21.46
N ALA A 137 0.06 0.96 -20.29
CA ALA A 137 -0.71 1.73 -19.32
C ALA A 137 0.04 2.99 -18.87
N GLY A 138 1.35 2.91 -18.63
CA GLY A 138 2.18 4.05 -18.23
C GLY A 138 2.28 5.18 -19.26
N ARG A 139 1.84 4.94 -20.50
CA ARG A 139 1.81 5.96 -21.59
C ARG A 139 0.46 6.64 -21.73
N LEU A 140 -0.56 6.15 -21.02
CA LEU A 140 -1.93 6.68 -21.14
C LEU A 140 -2.19 7.84 -20.17
N LYS A 141 -3.17 8.64 -20.51
CA LYS A 141 -3.57 9.76 -19.65
C LYS A 141 -4.40 9.24 -18.46
N ILE A 142 -4.14 9.82 -17.30
CA ILE A 142 -4.92 9.53 -16.09
C ILE A 142 -6.33 10.12 -16.25
N PRO A 143 -7.39 9.30 -16.10
CA PRO A 143 -8.76 9.77 -16.23
C PRO A 143 -9.14 10.69 -15.07
N LYS A 144 -9.80 11.80 -15.37
CA LYS A 144 -10.28 12.76 -14.35
C LYS A 144 -11.44 12.23 -13.51
N LYS A 145 -12.21 11.31 -14.05
CA LYS A 145 -13.39 10.73 -13.38
C LYS A 145 -13.40 9.22 -13.57
N VAL A 146 -13.67 8.52 -12.51
CA VAL A 146 -13.84 7.06 -12.49
C VAL A 146 -15.10 6.70 -11.73
N LYS A 147 -15.72 5.57 -12.09
CA LYS A 147 -16.88 5.03 -11.39
C LYS A 147 -16.39 4.01 -10.36
N LEU A 148 -16.80 4.19 -9.10
CA LEU A 148 -16.53 3.24 -8.03
C LEU A 148 -17.58 2.13 -8.00
N LYS A 149 -17.19 0.97 -7.48
CA LYS A 149 -18.11 -0.15 -7.20
C LYS A 149 -19.18 0.25 -6.19
N LYS A 150 -20.35 -0.35 -6.33
CA LYS A 150 -21.40 -0.34 -5.29
C LYS A 150 -21.07 -1.41 -4.23
N ALA A 151 -21.59 -1.25 -3.02
CA ALA A 151 -21.37 -2.21 -1.94
C ALA A 151 -21.75 -3.66 -2.31
N SER A 152 -22.79 -3.83 -3.13
CA SER A 152 -23.21 -5.15 -3.63
C SER A 152 -22.20 -5.84 -4.57
N GLN A 153 -21.16 -5.13 -4.99
CA GLN A 153 -20.13 -5.62 -5.91
C GLN A 153 -18.78 -5.88 -5.21
N TYR A 154 -18.74 -5.75 -3.87
CA TYR A 154 -17.50 -5.92 -3.14
C TYR A 154 -17.09 -7.38 -3.00
N ASN A 155 -15.81 -7.63 -3.28
CA ASN A 155 -15.16 -8.93 -3.14
C ASN A 155 -14.31 -9.02 -1.85
N PHE A 156 -13.68 -7.92 -1.45
CA PHE A 156 -12.79 -7.83 -0.27
C PHE A 156 -13.42 -7.05 0.88
N ILE A 157 -14.02 -5.90 0.58
CA ILE A 157 -14.58 -5.01 1.61
C ILE A 157 -15.76 -5.70 2.29
N GLY A 158 -15.69 -5.77 3.63
CA GLY A 158 -16.71 -6.46 4.44
C GLY A 158 -16.56 -7.99 4.48
N LYS A 159 -15.42 -8.53 4.03
CA LYS A 159 -15.05 -9.94 4.16
C LYS A 159 -13.96 -10.12 5.19
N ASP A 160 -13.90 -11.30 5.78
CA ASP A 160 -12.80 -11.68 6.65
C ASP A 160 -11.53 -11.88 5.82
N MET A 161 -10.53 -11.07 6.11
CA MET A 161 -9.23 -11.12 5.48
C MET A 161 -8.15 -11.31 6.53
N LEU A 162 -7.24 -12.25 6.27
CA LEU A 162 -6.06 -12.40 7.10
C LEU A 162 -5.19 -11.14 6.99
N ARG A 163 -4.66 -10.68 8.11
CA ARG A 163 -3.74 -9.54 8.12
C ARG A 163 -2.47 -9.88 7.34
N THR A 164 -1.98 -8.93 6.58
CA THR A 164 -0.75 -9.09 5.78
C THR A 164 0.50 -9.32 6.65
N ASP A 165 0.46 -8.88 7.91
CA ASP A 165 1.55 -8.96 8.88
C ASP A 165 1.39 -10.08 9.94
N SER A 166 0.37 -10.94 9.82
CA SER A 166 0.11 -11.99 10.81
C SER A 166 1.21 -13.04 10.87
N LYS A 167 1.71 -13.48 9.71
CA LYS A 167 2.72 -14.53 9.63
C LYS A 167 3.97 -14.15 10.43
N GLU A 168 4.52 -12.97 10.14
CA GLU A 168 5.74 -12.49 10.79
C GLU A 168 5.58 -12.34 12.30
N LYS A 169 4.38 -11.96 12.75
CA LYS A 169 4.08 -11.81 14.19
C LYS A 169 3.97 -13.14 14.93
N VAL A 170 3.47 -14.18 14.28
CA VAL A 170 3.27 -15.48 14.93
C VAL A 170 4.49 -16.41 14.83
N ASP A 171 5.34 -16.24 13.80
CA ASP A 171 6.57 -17.01 13.65
C ASP A 171 7.79 -16.33 14.28
N GLY A 172 7.61 -15.12 14.84
CA GLY A 172 8.66 -14.37 15.53
C GLY A 172 9.63 -13.64 14.61
N SER A 173 9.38 -13.59 13.29
CA SER A 173 10.23 -12.87 12.34
C SER A 173 9.90 -11.36 12.22
N ALA A 174 8.79 -10.92 12.84
CA ALA A 174 8.44 -9.51 12.88
C ALA A 174 9.51 -8.70 13.62
N GLN A 175 9.96 -7.61 12.99
CA GLN A 175 10.95 -6.71 13.58
C GLN A 175 10.29 -5.42 14.05
N PHE A 176 10.43 -5.13 15.34
CA PHE A 176 9.98 -3.89 15.96
C PHE A 176 11.16 -2.91 16.12
N SER A 177 10.87 -1.69 16.55
CA SER A 177 11.94 -0.68 16.74
C SER A 177 13.01 -1.11 17.75
N MET A 178 12.63 -1.88 18.77
CA MET A 178 13.57 -2.41 19.76
C MET A 178 14.53 -3.46 19.20
N ASP A 179 14.15 -4.13 18.12
CA ASP A 179 14.96 -5.18 17.46
C ASP A 179 15.95 -4.62 16.43
N LYS A 180 15.88 -3.29 16.19
CA LYS A 180 16.76 -2.65 15.23
C LYS A 180 18.12 -2.40 15.82
N ASN A 181 19.14 -2.92 15.16
CA ASN A 181 20.54 -2.72 15.50
C ASN A 181 21.25 -2.07 14.30
N LEU A 182 21.87 -0.94 14.53
CA LEU A 182 22.64 -0.19 13.53
C LEU A 182 24.11 -0.16 13.96
N ASN A 183 25.02 -0.07 12.98
CA ASN A 183 26.42 0.17 13.28
C ASN A 183 26.54 1.50 14.05
N ASP A 184 27.35 1.48 15.13
CA ASP A 184 27.59 2.66 15.99
C ASP A 184 26.32 3.19 16.69
N MET A 185 25.29 2.35 16.86
CA MET A 185 24.08 2.70 17.59
C MET A 185 24.40 2.91 19.08
N VAL A 186 23.93 4.02 19.62
CA VAL A 186 23.98 4.31 21.05
C VAL A 186 22.59 4.18 21.66
N TYR A 187 22.52 3.73 22.90
CA TYR A 187 21.29 3.63 23.65
C TYR A 187 21.12 4.85 24.55
N ALA A 188 19.92 5.40 24.62
CA ALA A 188 19.59 6.50 25.50
C ALA A 188 18.33 6.18 26.29
N MET A 189 18.34 6.51 27.58
CA MET A 189 17.17 6.45 28.44
C MET A 189 16.75 7.86 28.84
N VAL A 190 15.43 8.03 28.99
CA VAL A 190 14.85 9.29 29.45
C VAL A 190 14.27 9.08 30.83
N GLU A 191 14.89 9.72 31.84
CA GLU A 191 14.33 9.80 33.18
C GLU A 191 13.31 10.93 33.22
N LYS A 192 12.12 10.63 33.75
CA LYS A 192 11.04 11.58 33.86
C LYS A 192 10.76 11.93 35.33
N PRO A 193 10.50 13.19 35.64
CA PRO A 193 10.11 13.56 36.99
C PRO A 193 8.74 12.97 37.35
N ARG A 194 8.53 12.66 38.63
CA ARG A 194 7.27 12.08 39.11
C ARG A 194 6.08 13.03 39.04
N TYR A 195 6.35 14.34 39.07
CA TYR A 195 5.31 15.36 39.17
C TYR A 195 5.44 16.35 38.02
N PHE A 196 4.30 16.79 37.52
CA PHE A 196 4.24 17.86 36.53
C PHE A 196 4.75 19.17 37.14
N GLY A 197 5.56 19.93 36.43
CA GLY A 197 6.16 21.16 36.92
C GLY A 197 7.42 20.99 37.78
N SER A 198 7.97 19.78 37.86
CA SER A 198 9.27 19.53 38.49
C SER A 198 10.40 20.20 37.70
N GLU A 199 11.40 20.69 38.38
CA GLU A 199 12.59 21.28 37.79
C GLU A 199 13.77 20.31 37.87
N TYR A 200 14.64 20.34 36.86
CA TYR A 200 15.88 19.58 36.89
C TYR A 200 16.90 20.23 37.85
N THR A 201 17.30 19.51 38.89
CA THR A 201 18.24 20.00 39.90
C THR A 201 19.64 19.39 39.77
N GLY A 202 19.79 18.40 38.91
CA GLY A 202 21.07 17.68 38.68
C GLY A 202 20.88 16.23 38.42
N SER A 203 21.94 15.55 38.00
CA SER A 203 21.97 14.09 37.77
C SER A 203 23.23 13.48 38.35
N ASN A 204 23.15 12.20 38.71
CA ASN A 204 24.27 11.36 39.14
C ASN A 204 24.90 10.59 37.96
N HIS A 205 25.08 11.25 36.80
CA HIS A 205 25.53 10.64 35.56
C HIS A 205 26.89 9.90 35.64
N PHE A 206 27.64 10.10 36.74
CA PHE A 206 28.87 9.36 36.97
C PHE A 206 28.61 7.85 37.26
N ASP A 207 27.44 7.53 37.82
CA ASP A 207 27.08 6.15 38.16
C ASP A 207 26.67 5.36 36.89
N ILE A 208 26.20 6.06 35.86
CA ILE A 208 25.72 5.46 34.60
C ILE A 208 26.87 5.11 33.64
N LYS A 209 28.05 5.72 33.80
CA LYS A 209 29.20 5.48 32.92
C LYS A 209 30.00 4.22 33.27
N ASN A 210 29.69 3.56 34.39
CA ASN A 210 30.45 2.43 34.90
C ASN A 210 29.67 1.11 34.87
N GLU A 211 28.48 1.09 34.32
CA GLU A 211 27.69 -0.09 33.97
C GLU A 211 27.74 -0.36 32.47
#